data_2c17c1dfb14c91df929a42ec13ca390f
#
_entry.id   2c17c1dfb14c91df929a42ec13ca390f
#
_cell.length_a   1.000
_cell.length_b   1.000
_cell.length_c   1.000
_cell.angle_alpha   90.00
_cell.angle_beta   90.00
_cell.angle_gamma   90.00
#
_symmetry.space_group_name_H-M   'P 1'
#
loop_
_entity.id
_entity.type
_entity.pdbx_description
1 polymer ?
#
loop_
_entity_poly.entity_id
_entity_poly.type
_entity_poly.pdbx_seq_one_letter_code
_entity_poly.pdbx_strand_id
1 'polypeptide(L)'
;YCDSDIDVDNSLSIMVQVMVYGNYGQNSYSGNYYTRNIITGDPELQGEFLQNEFDVDRGKTKDISKIEKKYFDKYVEIAKKIEENFKEIREIKFTIEEGDFWLVEQRDVEDKSTQSHVKTLLDLCKRGVITQEYLVEHIKPGQLNELLHPIIDSRTIKGIKEIKGGIAGSTGAAIGRVFFSTPRLLEEYKRAIMQGGDTKLILVMPASYAEDVKAIEVAQGVITSEGGFSSHAPVVARSLGKVAMVQPEMKIRGTSFTLAGKTVSEGDYVSLNVPYYEAPTIYLGKVGLIEPNFKENGLLDFLKVVENFIGDFNVRANGDQPKDARVAKDFNADGIGLCRTEHMFFEEKRIMKFREMILAETEEERRKVL
;
A
#
# COMPACT_ATOMS: atom_id res chain seq x y z
N TYR A 1 28.73 -0.08 28.55
CA TYR A 1 28.76 -1.41 27.90
C TYR A 1 29.43 -2.51 28.76
N CYS A 2 29.64 -2.27 30.06
CA CYS A 2 30.28 -3.27 30.91
C CYS A 2 29.34 -4.23 31.63
N ASP A 3 28.00 -4.13 31.44
CA ASP A 3 27.01 -4.93 32.19
C ASP A 3 25.90 -5.59 31.33
N SER A 4 26.15 -5.77 30.07
CA SER A 4 25.24 -6.60 29.22
C SER A 4 26.03 -7.78 28.67
N ASP A 5 25.47 -8.98 28.75
CA ASP A 5 25.92 -10.20 28.07
C ASP A 5 25.89 -10.01 26.55
N ILE A 6 26.82 -9.22 26.02
CA ILE A 6 27.05 -9.08 24.59
C ILE A 6 27.94 -10.24 24.20
N ASP A 7 27.44 -11.13 23.38
CA ASP A 7 28.18 -12.23 22.82
C ASP A 7 29.45 -11.72 22.14
N VAL A 8 30.61 -12.12 22.62
CA VAL A 8 31.93 -11.58 22.25
C VAL A 8 32.29 -11.89 20.78
N ASP A 9 31.50 -12.70 20.08
CA ASP A 9 31.68 -13.05 18.67
C ASP A 9 31.10 -12.02 17.67
N ASN A 10 30.39 -11.01 18.13
CA ASN A 10 29.99 -9.88 17.29
C ASN A 10 31.12 -8.87 17.18
N SER A 11 31.86 -8.90 16.08
CA SER A 11 32.91 -7.93 15.79
C SER A 11 32.33 -6.52 15.72
N LEU A 12 32.61 -5.70 16.73
CA LEU A 12 32.30 -4.27 16.72
C LEU A 12 33.28 -3.57 15.77
N SER A 13 32.75 -2.87 14.77
CA SER A 13 33.54 -1.97 13.94
C SER A 13 33.35 -0.52 14.41
N ILE A 14 34.41 0.21 14.49
CA ILE A 14 34.40 1.63 14.86
C ILE A 14 34.85 2.44 13.64
N MET A 15 34.01 3.36 13.21
CA MET A 15 34.35 4.34 12.18
C MET A 15 34.76 5.66 12.86
N VAL A 16 35.95 6.16 12.50
CA VAL A 16 36.42 7.48 12.93
C VAL A 16 36.46 8.38 11.71
N GLN A 17 35.72 9.49 11.76
CA GLN A 17 35.68 10.46 10.67
C GLN A 17 35.80 11.88 11.18
N VAL A 18 36.15 12.82 10.29
CA VAL A 18 36.19 14.25 10.61
C VAL A 18 34.79 14.75 10.93
N MET A 19 34.66 15.56 11.97
CA MET A 19 33.39 16.21 12.26
C MET A 19 33.22 17.45 11.39
N VAL A 20 32.05 17.59 10.80
CA VAL A 20 31.68 18.71 9.91
C VAL A 20 30.42 19.42 10.45
N TYR A 21 30.34 20.73 10.24
CA TYR A 21 29.36 21.58 10.89
C TYR A 21 28.44 22.28 9.90
N GLY A 22 27.15 21.96 9.93
CA GLY A 22 26.10 22.61 9.11
C GLY A 22 25.66 23.97 9.63
N ASN A 23 26.21 24.42 10.75
CA ASN A 23 25.93 25.72 11.40
C ASN A 23 27.13 26.66 11.44
N TYR A 24 28.10 26.49 10.57
CA TYR A 24 29.35 27.30 10.53
C TYR A 24 29.23 28.52 9.59
N GLY A 25 28.07 29.14 9.51
CA GLY A 25 27.84 30.35 8.72
C GLY A 25 26.72 30.24 7.68
N GLN A 26 26.50 31.30 6.94
CA GLN A 26 25.37 31.46 6.02
C GLN A 26 25.40 30.45 4.85
N ASN A 27 26.57 29.94 4.47
CA ASN A 27 26.76 28.99 3.38
C ASN A 27 26.86 27.54 3.92
N SER A 28 26.37 27.28 5.13
CA SER A 28 26.38 25.97 5.75
C SER A 28 24.95 25.42 5.85
N TYR A 29 24.80 24.11 5.62
CA TYR A 29 23.51 23.41 5.56
C TYR A 29 23.66 22.03 6.18
N SER A 30 22.61 21.54 6.81
CA SER A 30 22.45 20.14 7.24
C SER A 30 21.15 19.59 6.73
N GLY A 31 21.11 18.32 6.33
CA GLY A 31 19.88 17.72 5.84
C GLY A 31 20.00 16.23 5.57
N ASN A 32 18.89 15.69 5.17
CA ASN A 32 18.77 14.33 4.66
C ASN A 32 17.88 14.31 3.41
N TYR A 33 18.16 13.35 2.55
CA TYR A 33 17.32 13.11 1.38
C TYR A 33 17.35 11.64 0.98
N TYR A 34 16.26 11.19 0.38
CA TYR A 34 16.15 9.91 -0.29
C TYR A 34 16.56 10.06 -1.75
N THR A 35 17.22 9.06 -2.31
CA THR A 35 17.71 9.07 -3.69
C THR A 35 16.60 9.16 -4.73
N ARG A 36 15.36 8.83 -4.35
CA ARG A 36 14.12 9.06 -5.10
C ARG A 36 12.90 9.13 -4.18
N ASN A 37 11.73 9.35 -4.74
CA ASN A 37 10.50 9.36 -3.98
C ASN A 37 10.20 7.95 -3.42
N ILE A 38 10.19 7.80 -2.10
CA ILE A 38 10.02 6.51 -1.41
C ILE A 38 8.61 5.94 -1.53
N ILE A 39 7.64 6.72 -2.01
CA ILE A 39 6.25 6.29 -2.19
C ILE A 39 5.96 5.96 -3.64
N THR A 40 6.24 6.91 -4.56
CA THR A 40 5.91 6.77 -5.97
C THR A 40 6.99 6.08 -6.78
N GLY A 41 8.24 6.08 -6.31
CA GLY A 41 9.42 5.57 -7.03
C GLY A 41 9.91 6.47 -8.15
N ASP A 42 9.36 7.69 -8.28
CA ASP A 42 9.82 8.64 -9.29
C ASP A 42 11.25 9.11 -8.97
N PRO A 43 12.10 9.35 -9.99
CA PRO A 43 13.51 9.71 -9.81
C PRO A 43 13.67 11.17 -9.37
N GLU A 44 12.88 11.59 -8.40
CA GLU A 44 12.90 12.91 -7.78
C GLU A 44 13.42 12.78 -6.35
N LEU A 45 14.43 13.58 -6.00
CA LEU A 45 14.94 13.61 -4.64
C LEU A 45 13.84 14.05 -3.67
N GLN A 46 13.65 13.30 -2.61
CA GLN A 46 12.71 13.62 -1.55
C GLN A 46 13.50 13.83 -0.24
N GLY A 47 13.37 15.00 0.37
CA GLY A 47 14.11 15.26 1.62
C GLY A 47 13.98 16.69 2.08
N GLU A 48 14.72 17.00 3.13
CA GLU A 48 14.67 18.30 3.78
C GLU A 48 16.06 18.77 4.26
N PHE A 49 16.19 20.07 4.40
CA PHE A 49 17.42 20.69 4.90
C PHE A 49 17.16 21.88 5.80
N LEU A 50 18.15 22.21 6.60
CA LEU A 50 18.27 23.43 7.38
C LEU A 50 19.48 24.25 6.93
N GLN A 51 19.39 25.54 7.06
CA GLN A 51 20.48 26.46 6.78
C GLN A 51 21.01 27.05 8.08
N ASN A 52 22.31 26.93 8.27
CA ASN A 52 23.03 27.44 9.46
C ASN A 52 22.50 26.83 10.78
N GLU A 53 22.08 25.58 10.76
CA GLU A 53 21.65 24.81 11.92
C GLU A 53 22.30 23.42 11.89
N PHE A 54 22.55 22.85 13.08
CA PHE A 54 23.28 21.60 13.21
C PHE A 54 22.38 20.35 13.08
N ASP A 55 21.12 20.45 13.52
CA ASP A 55 20.24 19.29 13.65
C ASP A 55 18.88 19.53 13.00
N VAL A 56 18.52 18.64 12.07
CA VAL A 56 17.28 18.67 11.32
C VAL A 56 16.04 18.54 12.23
N ASP A 57 16.18 17.86 13.36
CA ASP A 57 15.06 17.58 14.27
C ASP A 57 14.59 18.80 15.07
N ARG A 58 15.31 19.92 15.05
CA ARG A 58 15.05 21.09 15.90
C ARG A 58 14.64 22.37 15.19
N GLY A 59 14.73 22.43 13.87
CA GLY A 59 14.51 23.65 13.09
C GLY A 59 13.29 23.60 12.17
N LYS A 60 13.03 24.73 11.51
CA LYS A 60 12.06 24.79 10.40
C LYS A 60 12.74 24.31 9.13
N THR A 61 12.53 23.06 8.79
CA THR A 61 13.07 22.44 7.59
C THR A 61 12.50 23.05 6.31
N LYS A 62 13.31 23.02 5.25
CA LYS A 62 12.92 23.39 3.88
C LYS A 62 13.05 22.14 3.01
N ASP A 63 12.16 22.01 2.04
CA ASP A 63 12.22 20.93 1.05
C ASP A 63 13.54 20.98 0.27
N ILE A 64 14.17 19.82 0.02
CA ILE A 64 15.48 19.67 -0.64
C ILE A 64 15.51 20.32 -2.02
N SER A 65 14.37 20.38 -2.75
CA SER A 65 14.26 21.04 -4.04
C SER A 65 14.53 22.56 -4.00
N LYS A 66 14.46 23.15 -2.81
CA LYS A 66 14.70 24.59 -2.58
C LYS A 66 16.15 24.93 -2.23
N ILE A 67 17.03 23.94 -2.15
CA ILE A 67 18.45 24.20 -1.95
C ILE A 67 19.06 24.84 -3.21
N GLU A 68 20.19 25.50 -3.07
CA GLU A 68 20.88 26.12 -4.22
C GLU A 68 21.15 25.08 -5.32
N LYS A 69 20.87 25.45 -6.57
CA LYS A 69 20.94 24.57 -7.75
C LYS A 69 22.27 23.82 -7.86
N LYS A 70 23.39 24.50 -7.56
CA LYS A 70 24.74 23.86 -7.61
C LYS A 70 24.87 22.64 -6.69
N TYR A 71 24.19 22.65 -5.52
CA TYR A 71 24.17 21.52 -4.62
C TYR A 71 23.14 20.49 -5.04
N PHE A 72 21.97 20.94 -5.51
CA PHE A 72 20.92 20.04 -5.98
C PHE A 72 21.40 19.16 -7.13
N ASP A 73 22.06 19.74 -8.14
CA ASP A 73 22.62 18.99 -9.28
C ASP A 73 23.65 17.94 -8.81
N LYS A 74 24.47 18.29 -7.81
CA LYS A 74 25.42 17.34 -7.19
C LYS A 74 24.73 16.21 -6.44
N TYR A 75 23.61 16.49 -5.75
CA TYR A 75 22.83 15.46 -5.05
C TYR A 75 22.22 14.46 -6.03
N VAL A 76 21.69 14.93 -7.15
CA VAL A 76 21.15 14.06 -8.20
C VAL A 76 22.22 13.12 -8.74
N GLU A 77 23.44 13.63 -9.00
CA GLU A 77 24.57 12.81 -9.44
C GLU A 77 24.97 11.75 -8.39
N ILE A 78 25.05 12.16 -7.13
CA ILE A 78 25.41 11.26 -6.01
C ILE A 78 24.32 10.19 -5.82
N ALA A 79 23.06 10.59 -5.80
CA ALA A 79 21.92 9.68 -5.68
C ALA A 79 21.99 8.58 -6.75
N LYS A 80 22.24 8.95 -7.99
CA LYS A 80 22.37 8.01 -9.10
C LYS A 80 23.51 7.01 -8.88
N LYS A 81 24.70 7.46 -8.48
CA LYS A 81 25.84 6.60 -8.20
C LYS A 81 25.60 5.66 -7.02
N ILE A 82 24.91 6.14 -6.00
CA ILE A 82 24.56 5.33 -4.82
C ILE A 82 23.56 4.24 -5.20
N GLU A 83 22.49 4.57 -5.93
CA GLU A 83 21.54 3.57 -6.42
C GLU A 83 22.19 2.53 -7.33
N GLU A 84 23.11 2.92 -8.19
CA GLU A 84 23.87 1.99 -9.04
C GLU A 84 24.74 1.02 -8.23
N ASN A 85 25.28 1.48 -7.11
CA ASN A 85 26.13 0.67 -6.23
C ASN A 85 25.32 -0.28 -5.35
N PHE A 86 24.27 0.24 -4.70
CA PHE A 86 23.46 -0.52 -3.76
C PHE A 86 22.28 -1.24 -4.42
N LYS A 87 21.90 -0.88 -5.66
CA LYS A 87 20.77 -1.40 -6.44
C LYS A 87 19.41 -1.18 -5.77
N GLU A 88 19.33 -0.15 -4.95
CA GLU A 88 18.11 0.22 -4.22
C GLU A 88 18.11 1.70 -3.80
N ILE A 89 16.96 2.14 -3.31
CA ILE A 89 16.79 3.49 -2.74
C ILE A 89 17.56 3.58 -1.43
N ARG A 90 18.27 4.70 -1.24
CA ARG A 90 19.03 4.97 -0.01
C ARG A 90 18.63 6.31 0.59
N GLU A 91 18.68 6.40 1.90
CA GLU A 91 18.67 7.67 2.63
C GLU A 91 20.08 8.18 2.78
N ILE A 92 20.29 9.47 2.49
CA ILE A 92 21.59 10.13 2.54
C ILE A 92 21.52 11.30 3.51
N LYS A 93 22.38 11.29 4.51
CA LYS A 93 22.61 12.43 5.40
C LYS A 93 23.81 13.22 4.90
N PHE A 94 23.63 14.51 4.76
CA PHE A 94 24.68 15.41 4.27
C PHE A 94 24.89 16.62 5.15
N THR A 95 26.07 17.21 5.04
CA THR A 95 26.40 18.51 5.60
C THR A 95 27.15 19.34 4.55
N ILE A 96 26.86 20.61 4.47
CA ILE A 96 27.66 21.59 3.72
C ILE A 96 28.25 22.51 4.75
N GLU A 97 29.57 22.61 4.78
CA GLU A 97 30.34 23.48 5.66
C GLU A 97 31.04 24.54 4.81
N GLU A 98 30.67 25.82 4.96
CA GLU A 98 31.21 26.94 4.19
C GLU A 98 31.23 26.74 2.65
N GLY A 99 30.27 25.97 2.13
CA GLY A 99 30.18 25.67 0.70
C GLY A 99 30.78 24.33 0.30
N ASP A 100 31.55 23.68 1.15
CA ASP A 100 32.09 22.34 0.92
C ASP A 100 31.08 21.26 1.29
N PHE A 101 30.87 20.32 0.38
CA PHE A 101 29.88 19.26 0.51
C PHE A 101 30.49 17.99 1.12
N TRP A 102 29.81 17.48 2.14
CA TRP A 102 30.16 16.24 2.85
C TRP A 102 28.98 15.28 2.88
N LEU A 103 29.16 14.07 2.40
CA LEU A 103 28.26 12.95 2.62
C LEU A 103 28.62 12.34 3.97
N VAL A 104 27.73 12.46 4.94
CA VAL A 104 27.99 12.06 6.34
C VAL A 104 27.65 10.60 6.55
N GLU A 105 26.50 10.16 6.01
CA GLU A 105 25.98 8.82 6.22
C GLU A 105 25.05 8.42 5.08
N GLN A 106 24.92 7.14 4.83
CA GLN A 106 23.87 6.55 4.00
C GLN A 106 23.26 5.36 4.72
N ARG A 107 21.95 5.15 4.55
CA ARG A 107 21.18 4.11 5.23
C ARG A 107 20.23 3.40 4.27
N ASP A 108 19.80 2.21 4.68
CA ASP A 108 18.67 1.52 4.07
C ASP A 108 17.38 2.29 4.32
N VAL A 109 16.44 2.20 3.39
CA VAL A 109 15.11 2.79 3.53
C VAL A 109 14.12 1.66 3.81
N GLU A 110 13.69 1.54 5.06
CA GLU A 110 12.76 0.50 5.50
C GLU A 110 11.33 0.83 5.06
N ASP A 111 10.93 2.10 5.11
CA ASP A 111 9.55 2.57 4.86
C ASP A 111 9.24 2.83 3.37
N LYS A 112 10.04 2.30 2.43
CA LYS A 112 9.75 2.46 0.99
C LYS A 112 8.55 1.63 0.57
N SER A 113 7.66 2.20 -0.24
CA SER A 113 6.52 1.48 -0.80
C SER A 113 6.97 0.40 -1.79
N THR A 114 6.16 -0.64 -1.96
CA THR A 114 6.37 -1.66 -3.00
C THR A 114 6.40 -1.04 -4.40
N GLN A 115 5.56 -0.05 -4.69
CA GLN A 115 5.61 0.69 -5.96
C GLN A 115 6.97 1.33 -6.19
N SER A 116 7.51 2.00 -5.16
CA SER A 116 8.80 2.64 -5.24
C SER A 116 9.92 1.63 -5.47
N HIS A 117 9.88 0.49 -4.78
CA HIS A 117 10.84 -0.60 -4.96
C HIS A 117 10.81 -1.17 -6.38
N VAL A 118 9.63 -1.53 -6.90
CA VAL A 118 9.46 -2.09 -8.25
C VAL A 118 9.91 -1.10 -9.33
N LYS A 119 9.50 0.16 -9.25
CA LYS A 119 9.92 1.20 -10.21
C LYS A 119 11.42 1.45 -10.19
N THR A 120 12.04 1.39 -9.02
CA THR A 120 13.50 1.53 -8.89
C THR A 120 14.22 0.41 -9.61
N LEU A 121 13.85 -0.85 -9.37
CA LEU A 121 14.47 -1.99 -10.03
C LEU A 121 14.23 -1.97 -11.56
N LEU A 122 13.03 -1.60 -12.01
CA LEU A 122 12.73 -1.42 -13.43
C LEU A 122 13.62 -0.36 -14.09
N ASP A 123 13.82 0.77 -13.44
CA ASP A 123 14.69 1.84 -13.93
C ASP A 123 16.17 1.39 -13.99
N LEU A 124 16.66 0.74 -12.94
CA LEU A 124 18.02 0.17 -12.91
C LEU A 124 18.22 -0.87 -13.99
N CYS A 125 17.20 -1.70 -14.27
CA CYS A 125 17.22 -2.67 -15.35
C CYS A 125 17.26 -1.97 -16.74
N LYS A 126 16.41 -0.97 -16.96
CA LYS A 126 16.38 -0.16 -18.19
C LYS A 126 17.73 0.56 -18.44
N ARG A 127 18.42 0.94 -17.36
CA ARG A 127 19.76 1.58 -17.43
C ARG A 127 20.90 0.56 -17.59
N GLY A 128 20.62 -0.74 -17.57
CA GLY A 128 21.62 -1.79 -17.67
C GLY A 128 22.49 -1.99 -16.42
N VAL A 129 22.07 -1.47 -15.27
CA VAL A 129 22.76 -1.63 -13.97
C VAL A 129 22.53 -3.02 -13.39
N ILE A 130 21.31 -3.56 -13.59
CA ILE A 130 20.93 -4.91 -13.21
C ILE A 130 20.37 -5.67 -14.41
N THR A 131 20.40 -7.00 -14.35
CA THR A 131 19.82 -7.85 -15.39
C THR A 131 18.32 -8.06 -15.17
N GLN A 132 17.63 -8.60 -16.16
CA GLN A 132 16.22 -8.96 -16.04
C GLN A 132 16.01 -10.09 -15.02
N GLU A 133 16.93 -11.04 -14.96
CA GLU A 133 16.93 -12.12 -13.97
C GLU A 133 16.98 -11.55 -12.55
N TYR A 134 17.92 -10.63 -12.31
CA TYR A 134 18.03 -9.94 -11.01
C TYR A 134 16.71 -9.25 -10.63
N LEU A 135 16.10 -8.54 -11.58
CA LEU A 135 14.81 -7.85 -11.36
C LEU A 135 13.72 -8.83 -10.93
N VAL A 136 13.59 -9.99 -11.63
CA VAL A 136 12.54 -10.97 -11.33
C VAL A 136 12.78 -11.66 -9.99
N GLU A 137 14.03 -11.98 -9.66
CA GLU A 137 14.40 -12.64 -8.39
C GLU A 137 14.18 -11.75 -7.15
N HIS A 138 14.32 -10.43 -7.29
CA HIS A 138 14.24 -9.49 -6.17
C HIS A 138 12.85 -8.91 -5.92
N ILE A 139 11.85 -9.25 -6.75
CA ILE A 139 10.44 -8.87 -6.52
C ILE A 139 9.64 -10.12 -6.16
N LYS A 140 9.18 -10.18 -4.90
CA LYS A 140 8.39 -11.30 -4.41
C LYS A 140 6.95 -11.22 -4.92
N PRO A 141 6.31 -12.34 -5.32
CA PRO A 141 4.94 -12.33 -5.84
C PRO A 141 3.91 -11.67 -4.92
N GLY A 142 4.07 -11.81 -3.59
CA GLY A 142 3.18 -11.16 -2.62
C GLY A 142 3.23 -9.64 -2.64
N GLN A 143 4.38 -9.05 -2.98
CA GLN A 143 4.51 -7.59 -3.11
C GLN A 143 3.70 -7.06 -4.29
N LEU A 144 3.53 -7.83 -5.38
CA LEU A 144 2.74 -7.40 -6.54
C LEU A 144 1.26 -7.17 -6.18
N ASN A 145 0.73 -7.89 -5.19
CA ASN A 145 -0.63 -7.65 -4.71
C ASN A 145 -0.81 -6.26 -4.12
N GLU A 146 0.22 -5.69 -3.50
CA GLU A 146 0.14 -4.32 -2.95
C GLU A 146 -0.04 -3.28 -4.06
N LEU A 147 0.50 -3.53 -5.26
CA LEU A 147 0.34 -2.65 -6.42
C LEU A 147 -1.09 -2.61 -6.97
N LEU A 148 -1.92 -3.58 -6.58
CA LEU A 148 -3.34 -3.67 -6.96
C LEU A 148 -4.26 -2.91 -5.99
N HIS A 149 -3.73 -2.47 -4.84
CA HIS A 149 -4.51 -1.83 -3.78
C HIS A 149 -4.03 -0.39 -3.52
N PRO A 150 -4.90 0.48 -2.97
CA PRO A 150 -4.49 1.77 -2.47
C PRO A 150 -3.38 1.64 -1.42
N ILE A 151 -2.49 2.62 -1.38
CA ILE A 151 -1.43 2.74 -0.36
C ILE A 151 -1.61 4.02 0.46
N ILE A 152 -1.07 4.03 1.68
CA ILE A 152 -1.11 5.22 2.55
C ILE A 152 -0.17 6.30 1.98
N ASP A 153 -0.67 7.52 1.90
CA ASP A 153 0.17 8.70 1.64
C ASP A 153 0.87 9.12 2.95
N SER A 154 2.13 8.76 3.11
CA SER A 154 2.92 9.03 4.31
C SER A 154 3.00 10.52 4.67
N ARG A 155 2.82 11.43 3.70
CA ARG A 155 2.80 12.88 3.93
C ARG A 155 1.61 13.32 4.79
N THR A 156 0.56 12.52 4.84
CA THR A 156 -0.69 12.82 5.55
C THR A 156 -0.79 12.23 6.95
N ILE A 157 0.19 11.40 7.35
CA ILE A 157 0.21 10.72 8.66
C ILE A 157 0.57 11.68 9.79
N LYS A 158 1.26 12.77 9.50
CA LYS A 158 1.81 13.69 10.50
C LYS A 158 0.75 14.16 11.52
N GLY A 159 0.95 13.82 12.78
CA GLY A 159 0.05 14.16 13.88
C GLY A 159 -1.10 13.18 14.12
N ILE A 160 -1.26 12.14 13.29
CA ILE A 160 -2.25 11.08 13.49
C ILE A 160 -1.62 9.97 14.32
N LYS A 161 -2.35 9.51 15.35
CA LYS A 161 -1.88 8.39 16.19
C LYS A 161 -2.01 7.09 15.43
N GLU A 162 -0.94 6.29 15.47
CA GLU A 162 -0.90 4.95 14.90
C GLU A 162 -0.85 3.87 15.98
N ILE A 163 -1.39 2.72 15.69
CA ILE A 163 -1.32 1.51 16.50
C ILE A 163 -0.88 0.38 15.58
N LYS A 164 0.36 -0.08 15.74
CA LYS A 164 0.93 -1.19 14.99
C LYS A 164 0.62 -2.52 15.67
N GLY A 165 0.38 -3.55 14.90
CA GLY A 165 0.16 -4.93 15.36
C GLY A 165 -1.10 -5.55 14.81
N GLY A 166 -1.30 -6.83 15.15
CA GLY A 166 -2.38 -7.65 14.62
C GLY A 166 -1.89 -8.59 13.51
N ILE A 167 -2.85 -9.23 12.83
CA ILE A 167 -2.61 -10.22 11.79
C ILE A 167 -3.15 -9.66 10.47
N ALA A 168 -2.31 -9.64 9.44
CA ALA A 168 -2.72 -9.29 8.09
C ALA A 168 -3.70 -10.33 7.55
N GLY A 169 -4.92 -9.91 7.24
CA GLY A 169 -5.97 -10.76 6.70
C GLY A 169 -6.11 -10.64 5.19
N SER A 170 -6.17 -9.42 4.69
CA SER A 170 -6.18 -9.08 3.26
C SER A 170 -5.46 -7.76 3.08
N THR A 171 -4.48 -7.73 2.19
CA THR A 171 -3.56 -6.61 2.02
C THR A 171 -4.23 -5.37 1.42
N GLY A 172 -3.61 -4.19 1.65
CA GLY A 172 -4.02 -2.91 1.10
C GLY A 172 -4.21 -1.83 2.17
N ALA A 173 -4.67 -0.67 1.75
CA ALA A 173 -5.04 0.42 2.64
C ALA A 173 -6.52 0.81 2.47
N ALA A 174 -7.17 1.14 3.56
CA ALA A 174 -8.58 1.52 3.57
C ALA A 174 -8.83 2.65 4.55
N ILE A 175 -9.79 3.51 4.24
CA ILE A 175 -10.26 4.57 5.13
C ILE A 175 -11.77 4.48 5.25
N GLY A 176 -12.29 4.67 6.45
CA GLY A 176 -13.74 4.77 6.63
C GLY A 176 -14.15 5.06 8.06
N ARG A 177 -15.43 5.35 8.20
CA ARG A 177 -16.09 5.45 9.50
C ARG A 177 -16.38 4.05 10.01
N VAL A 178 -16.09 3.79 11.30
CA VAL A 178 -16.29 2.47 11.91
C VAL A 178 -17.75 2.21 12.26
N PHE A 179 -18.21 0.98 11.99
CA PHE A 179 -19.51 0.47 12.38
C PHE A 179 -19.36 -0.93 12.97
N PHE A 180 -20.15 -1.24 14.00
CA PHE A 180 -19.99 -2.44 14.82
C PHE A 180 -21.03 -3.53 14.55
N SER A 181 -21.91 -3.32 13.57
CA SER A 181 -22.86 -4.36 13.15
C SER A 181 -23.23 -4.22 11.68
N THR A 182 -23.48 -5.35 11.05
CA THR A 182 -23.92 -5.44 9.65
C THR A 182 -25.18 -4.60 9.37
N PRO A 183 -26.27 -4.67 10.14
CA PRO A 183 -27.48 -3.87 9.87
C PRO A 183 -27.19 -2.36 9.88
N ARG A 184 -26.46 -1.87 10.88
CA ARG A 184 -26.16 -0.43 11.01
C ARG A 184 -25.23 0.07 9.89
N LEU A 185 -24.24 -0.72 9.50
CA LEU A 185 -23.36 -0.37 8.39
C LEU A 185 -24.15 -0.28 7.09
N LEU A 186 -25.01 -1.24 6.80
CA LEU A 186 -25.82 -1.25 5.59
C LEU A 186 -26.85 -0.11 5.55
N GLU A 187 -27.45 0.23 6.70
CA GLU A 187 -28.34 1.38 6.85
C GLU A 187 -27.62 2.70 6.55
N GLU A 188 -26.44 2.89 7.16
CA GLU A 188 -25.63 4.07 6.93
C GLU A 188 -25.15 4.18 5.49
N TYR A 189 -24.75 3.06 4.88
CA TYR A 189 -24.34 3.02 3.47
C TYR A 189 -25.47 3.49 2.55
N LYS A 190 -26.68 2.96 2.75
CA LYS A 190 -27.88 3.39 2.01
C LYS A 190 -28.19 4.88 2.24
N ARG A 191 -28.12 5.33 3.50
CA ARG A 191 -28.35 6.73 3.83
C ARG A 191 -27.33 7.65 3.13
N ALA A 192 -26.05 7.28 3.17
CA ALA A 192 -24.98 8.05 2.52
C ALA A 192 -25.19 8.14 1.01
N ILE A 193 -25.57 7.05 0.33
CA ILE A 193 -25.90 7.08 -1.10
C ILE A 193 -27.06 8.02 -1.40
N MET A 194 -28.17 7.94 -0.62
CA MET A 194 -29.35 8.77 -0.85
C MET A 194 -29.10 10.27 -0.63
N GLN A 195 -28.21 10.60 0.31
CA GLN A 195 -27.92 11.97 0.71
C GLN A 195 -26.65 12.56 0.04
N GLY A 196 -25.97 11.78 -0.81
CA GLY A 196 -24.67 12.19 -1.40
C GLY A 196 -23.55 12.32 -0.37
N GLY A 197 -23.62 11.53 0.72
CA GLY A 197 -22.65 11.54 1.81
C GLY A 197 -21.46 10.59 1.56
N ASP A 198 -20.56 10.51 2.56
CA ASP A 198 -19.38 9.64 2.50
C ASP A 198 -19.77 8.17 2.73
N THR A 199 -19.57 7.35 1.72
CA THR A 199 -19.82 5.90 1.71
C THR A 199 -18.64 5.06 2.19
N LYS A 200 -17.54 5.68 2.62
CA LYS A 200 -16.35 4.98 3.11
C LYS A 200 -16.59 4.48 4.54
N LEU A 201 -16.82 3.19 4.67
CA LEU A 201 -17.18 2.54 5.94
C LEU A 201 -16.21 1.39 6.22
N ILE A 202 -15.94 1.14 7.50
CA ILE A 202 -15.14 0.01 8.00
C ILE A 202 -16.01 -0.78 8.98
N LEU A 203 -16.11 -2.09 8.74
CA LEU A 203 -16.83 -3.02 9.63
C LEU A 203 -15.88 -3.48 10.74
N VAL A 204 -16.32 -3.36 11.99
CA VAL A 204 -15.60 -3.82 13.18
C VAL A 204 -16.47 -4.79 13.96
N MET A 205 -15.97 -6.02 14.18
CA MET A 205 -16.76 -7.05 14.90
C MET A 205 -15.83 -8.09 15.55
N PRO A 206 -16.34 -8.86 16.52
CA PRO A 206 -15.53 -9.94 17.10
C PRO A 206 -15.10 -10.98 16.06
N ALA A 207 -16.06 -11.53 15.32
CA ALA A 207 -15.88 -12.45 14.21
C ALA A 207 -16.93 -12.17 13.15
N SER A 208 -16.75 -12.60 11.91
CA SER A 208 -17.75 -12.48 10.84
C SER A 208 -18.28 -13.84 10.40
N TYR A 209 -19.51 -13.85 9.91
CA TYR A 209 -20.24 -15.02 9.47
C TYR A 209 -20.83 -14.80 8.05
N ALA A 210 -21.51 -15.81 7.51
CA ALA A 210 -22.07 -15.74 6.15
C ALA A 210 -23.07 -14.59 5.94
N GLU A 211 -23.79 -14.18 6.96
CA GLU A 211 -24.73 -13.05 6.96
C GLU A 211 -24.04 -11.68 6.82
N ASP A 212 -22.74 -11.60 7.13
CA ASP A 212 -21.97 -10.36 7.10
C ASP A 212 -21.36 -10.04 5.73
N VAL A 213 -21.41 -10.97 4.78
CA VAL A 213 -20.81 -10.84 3.44
C VAL A 213 -21.26 -9.56 2.75
N LYS A 214 -22.55 -9.19 2.84
CA LYS A 214 -23.07 -7.97 2.24
C LYS A 214 -22.48 -6.69 2.84
N ALA A 215 -22.20 -6.70 4.15
CA ALA A 215 -21.55 -5.56 4.79
C ALA A 215 -20.08 -5.46 4.40
N ILE A 216 -19.37 -6.60 4.29
CA ILE A 216 -17.98 -6.63 3.81
C ILE A 216 -17.89 -6.16 2.37
N GLU A 217 -18.86 -6.53 1.51
CA GLU A 217 -18.90 -6.11 0.11
C GLU A 217 -18.95 -4.59 -0.06
N VAL A 218 -19.78 -3.89 0.73
CA VAL A 218 -19.93 -2.43 0.65
C VAL A 218 -18.90 -1.67 1.49
N ALA A 219 -18.30 -2.31 2.50
CA ALA A 219 -17.24 -1.72 3.31
C ALA A 219 -15.95 -1.51 2.51
N GLN A 220 -15.10 -0.59 2.97
CA GLN A 220 -13.74 -0.43 2.45
C GLN A 220 -12.77 -1.45 3.10
N GLY A 221 -13.06 -1.84 4.33
CA GLY A 221 -12.28 -2.82 5.06
C GLY A 221 -13.03 -3.41 6.25
N VAL A 222 -12.46 -4.45 6.85
CA VAL A 222 -12.98 -5.14 8.02
C VAL A 222 -11.90 -5.37 9.06
N ILE A 223 -12.24 -5.15 10.33
CA ILE A 223 -11.39 -5.47 11.48
C ILE A 223 -12.14 -6.48 12.35
N THR A 224 -11.50 -7.59 12.70
CA THR A 224 -12.04 -8.53 13.69
C THR A 224 -11.10 -8.63 14.88
N SER A 225 -11.66 -8.91 16.07
CA SER A 225 -10.85 -9.18 17.26
C SER A 225 -10.52 -10.68 17.42
N GLU A 226 -11.21 -11.54 16.70
CA GLU A 226 -11.06 -12.99 16.78
C GLU A 226 -10.75 -13.56 15.41
N GLY A 227 -10.06 -14.71 15.40
CA GLY A 227 -9.70 -15.42 14.19
C GLY A 227 -8.25 -15.25 13.79
N GLY A 228 -7.94 -15.53 12.53
CA GLY A 228 -6.60 -15.45 11.95
C GLY A 228 -6.69 -15.30 10.43
N PHE A 229 -5.56 -15.47 9.73
CA PHE A 229 -5.46 -15.34 8.28
C PHE A 229 -6.51 -16.15 7.49
N SER A 230 -6.86 -17.34 7.99
CA SER A 230 -7.81 -18.27 7.35
C SER A 230 -9.23 -18.15 7.90
N SER A 231 -9.53 -17.19 8.79
CA SER A 231 -10.87 -16.99 9.30
C SER A 231 -11.79 -16.35 8.25
N HIS A 232 -13.11 -16.39 8.49
CA HIS A 232 -14.12 -16.03 7.51
C HIS A 232 -13.95 -14.59 6.96
N ALA A 233 -13.76 -13.58 7.83
CA ALA A 233 -13.62 -12.19 7.40
C ALA A 233 -12.44 -11.95 6.42
N PRO A 234 -11.19 -12.38 6.73
CA PRO A 234 -10.08 -12.31 5.79
C PRO A 234 -10.32 -13.05 4.47
N VAL A 235 -10.91 -14.25 4.51
CA VAL A 235 -11.19 -15.03 3.29
C VAL A 235 -12.18 -14.31 2.38
N VAL A 236 -13.29 -13.83 2.93
CA VAL A 236 -14.30 -13.08 2.18
C VAL A 236 -13.73 -11.75 1.69
N ALA A 237 -13.01 -11.03 2.54
CA ALA A 237 -12.39 -9.76 2.15
C ALA A 237 -11.44 -9.94 0.94
N ARG A 238 -10.57 -10.96 0.96
CA ARG A 238 -9.70 -11.27 -0.18
C ARG A 238 -10.48 -11.56 -1.46
N SER A 239 -11.56 -12.34 -1.38
CA SER A 239 -12.38 -12.65 -2.57
C SER A 239 -13.10 -11.43 -3.15
N LEU A 240 -13.36 -10.42 -2.32
CA LEU A 240 -14.03 -9.17 -2.70
C LEU A 240 -13.05 -8.01 -2.95
N GLY A 241 -11.74 -8.24 -2.85
CA GLY A 241 -10.73 -7.19 -3.00
C GLY A 241 -10.81 -6.11 -1.90
N LYS A 242 -11.20 -6.50 -0.67
CA LYS A 242 -11.33 -5.61 0.48
C LYS A 242 -10.18 -5.81 1.46
N VAL A 243 -9.84 -4.75 2.20
CA VAL A 243 -8.81 -4.81 3.24
C VAL A 243 -9.34 -5.52 4.48
N ALA A 244 -8.55 -6.41 5.08
CA ALA A 244 -8.94 -7.07 6.32
C ALA A 244 -7.76 -7.25 7.26
N MET A 245 -8.00 -7.04 8.54
CA MET A 245 -7.05 -7.39 9.59
C MET A 245 -7.74 -8.01 10.79
N VAL A 246 -6.99 -8.82 11.52
CA VAL A 246 -7.39 -9.36 12.81
C VAL A 246 -6.55 -8.70 13.90
N GLN A 247 -7.22 -8.11 14.89
CA GLN A 247 -6.55 -7.41 15.99
C GLN A 247 -6.98 -8.01 17.34
N PRO A 248 -6.28 -9.06 17.82
CA PRO A 248 -6.66 -9.80 19.03
C PRO A 248 -6.66 -8.97 20.31
N GLU A 249 -5.86 -7.90 20.36
CA GLU A 249 -5.80 -7.02 21.54
C GLU A 249 -6.96 -6.02 21.60
N MET A 250 -7.77 -5.93 20.55
CA MET A 250 -8.91 -5.02 20.47
C MET A 250 -10.06 -5.52 21.34
N LYS A 251 -10.56 -4.67 22.23
CA LYS A 251 -11.69 -4.96 23.09
C LYS A 251 -12.92 -4.20 22.61
N ILE A 252 -13.88 -4.91 22.04
CA ILE A 252 -15.15 -4.33 21.56
C ILE A 252 -16.16 -4.28 22.70
N ARG A 253 -16.84 -3.13 22.86
CA ARG A 253 -17.92 -2.92 23.83
C ARG A 253 -19.03 -2.08 23.19
N GLY A 254 -20.16 -2.73 22.89
CA GLY A 254 -21.29 -2.07 22.23
C GLY A 254 -20.91 -1.43 20.90
N THR A 255 -20.94 -0.13 20.83
CA THR A 255 -20.63 0.69 19.64
C THR A 255 -19.26 1.35 19.71
N SER A 256 -18.29 0.74 20.36
CA SER A 256 -16.91 1.22 20.43
C SER A 256 -15.93 0.07 20.61
N PHE A 257 -14.67 0.32 20.25
CA PHE A 257 -13.56 -0.55 20.63
C PHE A 257 -12.48 0.24 21.38
N THR A 258 -11.72 -0.48 22.19
CA THR A 258 -10.53 0.05 22.87
C THR A 258 -9.31 -0.76 22.44
N LEU A 259 -8.25 -0.06 22.04
CA LEU A 259 -6.97 -0.64 21.63
C LEU A 259 -5.83 0.27 22.08
N ALA A 260 -4.78 -0.30 22.69
CA ALA A 260 -3.63 0.45 23.23
C ALA A 260 -4.06 1.67 24.08
N GLY A 261 -5.09 1.52 24.92
CA GLY A 261 -5.59 2.57 25.78
C GLY A 261 -6.35 3.72 25.07
N LYS A 262 -6.66 3.54 23.78
CA LYS A 262 -7.46 4.48 22.98
C LYS A 262 -8.82 3.89 22.67
N THR A 263 -9.86 4.71 22.75
CA THR A 263 -11.22 4.32 22.40
C THR A 263 -11.63 4.97 21.08
N VAL A 264 -12.22 4.17 20.21
CA VAL A 264 -12.81 4.56 18.93
C VAL A 264 -14.28 4.22 18.97
N SER A 265 -15.12 5.18 18.68
CA SER A 265 -16.58 5.07 18.71
C SER A 265 -17.15 4.93 17.30
N GLU A 266 -18.37 4.41 17.22
CA GLU A 266 -19.09 4.32 15.95
C GLU A 266 -19.21 5.69 15.28
N GLY A 267 -18.90 5.73 13.99
CA GLY A 267 -18.85 6.97 13.21
C GLY A 267 -17.48 7.66 13.18
N ASP A 268 -16.54 7.31 14.06
CA ASP A 268 -15.17 7.82 14.00
C ASP A 268 -14.45 7.27 12.77
N TYR A 269 -13.55 8.08 12.21
CA TYR A 269 -12.70 7.64 11.11
C TYR A 269 -11.49 6.85 11.62
N VAL A 270 -11.23 5.75 10.96
CA VAL A 270 -9.94 5.05 11.04
C VAL A 270 -9.40 4.80 9.64
N SER A 271 -8.10 4.64 9.57
CA SER A 271 -7.43 4.22 8.34
C SER A 271 -6.62 2.97 8.63
N LEU A 272 -6.69 2.01 7.73
CA LEU A 272 -6.00 0.73 7.84
C LEU A 272 -4.86 0.70 6.85
N ASN A 273 -3.71 0.24 7.29
CA ASN A 273 -2.60 -0.17 6.43
C ASN A 273 -2.29 -1.63 6.72
N VAL A 274 -2.52 -2.49 5.77
CA VAL A 274 -2.29 -3.94 5.90
C VAL A 274 -1.29 -4.36 4.83
N PRO A 275 0.02 -4.14 5.05
CA PRO A 275 1.06 -4.55 4.13
C PRO A 275 1.24 -6.08 4.16
N TYR A 276 1.89 -6.64 3.13
CA TYR A 276 2.06 -8.08 3.01
C TYR A 276 3.13 -8.64 3.96
N TYR A 277 4.23 -7.89 4.15
CA TYR A 277 5.41 -8.37 4.90
C TYR A 277 5.63 -7.65 6.24
N GLU A 278 4.80 -6.70 6.59
CA GLU A 278 4.91 -5.93 7.82
C GLU A 278 3.66 -6.10 8.69
N ALA A 279 3.78 -5.72 9.96
CA ALA A 279 2.63 -5.72 10.86
C ALA A 279 1.60 -4.68 10.42
N PRO A 280 0.30 -5.04 10.39
CA PRO A 280 -0.77 -4.08 10.11
C PRO A 280 -0.73 -2.88 11.04
N THR A 281 -1.21 -1.74 10.55
CA THR A 281 -1.29 -0.50 11.32
C THR A 281 -2.70 0.08 11.23
N ILE A 282 -3.25 0.51 12.36
CA ILE A 282 -4.48 1.30 12.46
C ILE A 282 -4.10 2.74 12.77
N TYR A 283 -4.46 3.67 11.91
CA TYR A 283 -4.37 5.10 12.16
C TYR A 283 -5.69 5.61 12.71
N LEU A 284 -5.64 6.28 13.87
CA LEU A 284 -6.83 6.84 14.52
C LEU A 284 -7.20 8.18 13.90
N GLY A 285 -7.76 8.13 12.71
CA GLY A 285 -8.12 9.30 11.92
C GLY A 285 -8.13 9.01 10.42
N LYS A 286 -8.29 10.08 9.64
CA LYS A 286 -8.34 10.03 8.18
C LYS A 286 -6.96 10.39 7.62
N VAL A 287 -6.28 9.44 6.99
CA VAL A 287 -5.04 9.67 6.23
C VAL A 287 -5.34 9.74 4.73
N GLY A 288 -4.41 10.27 3.94
CA GLY A 288 -4.53 10.23 2.48
C GLY A 288 -4.27 8.82 1.93
N LEU A 289 -4.96 8.46 0.86
CA LEU A 289 -4.66 7.27 0.07
C LEU A 289 -4.18 7.68 -1.32
N ILE A 290 -3.27 6.90 -1.86
CA ILE A 290 -2.85 6.94 -3.26
C ILE A 290 -3.51 5.72 -3.92
N GLU A 291 -4.42 5.99 -4.86
CA GLU A 291 -5.11 4.94 -5.62
C GLU A 291 -4.14 4.26 -6.60
N PRO A 292 -4.25 2.93 -6.82
CA PRO A 292 -3.38 2.22 -7.72
C PRO A 292 -3.61 2.65 -9.17
N ASN A 293 -2.54 3.03 -9.86
CA ASN A 293 -2.54 3.24 -11.29
C ASN A 293 -1.65 2.20 -11.97
N PHE A 294 -2.25 1.13 -12.47
CA PHE A 294 -1.54 -0.03 -13.04
C PHE A 294 -0.63 0.32 -14.21
N LYS A 295 -0.91 1.41 -14.92
CA LYS A 295 -0.09 1.89 -16.04
C LYS A 295 1.17 2.62 -15.60
N GLU A 296 1.16 3.17 -14.38
CA GLU A 296 2.22 4.03 -13.86
C GLU A 296 2.94 3.45 -12.64
N ASN A 297 2.36 2.44 -11.96
CA ASN A 297 2.95 1.85 -10.76
C ASN A 297 4.03 0.79 -11.03
N GLY A 298 4.32 0.51 -12.29
CA GLY A 298 5.36 -0.44 -12.72
C GLY A 298 4.91 -1.90 -12.85
N LEU A 299 3.69 -2.25 -12.43
CA LEU A 299 3.20 -3.64 -12.48
C LEU A 299 3.21 -4.21 -13.91
N LEU A 300 2.61 -3.50 -14.86
CA LEU A 300 2.54 -3.97 -16.25
C LEU A 300 3.91 -4.04 -16.92
N ASP A 301 4.81 -3.12 -16.60
CA ASP A 301 6.18 -3.16 -17.10
C ASP A 301 6.96 -4.35 -16.53
N PHE A 302 6.76 -4.66 -15.25
CA PHE A 302 7.36 -5.85 -14.63
C PHE A 302 6.83 -7.15 -15.25
N LEU A 303 5.50 -7.26 -15.45
CA LEU A 303 4.90 -8.44 -16.09
C LEU A 303 5.46 -8.69 -17.50
N LYS A 304 5.69 -7.64 -18.30
CA LYS A 304 6.35 -7.76 -19.61
C LYS A 304 7.77 -8.34 -19.53
N VAL A 305 8.50 -8.03 -18.44
CA VAL A 305 9.83 -8.64 -18.24
C VAL A 305 9.68 -10.12 -17.87
N VAL A 306 8.71 -10.46 -17.02
CA VAL A 306 8.43 -11.86 -16.64
C VAL A 306 8.06 -12.72 -17.85
N GLU A 307 7.33 -12.17 -18.83
CA GLU A 307 6.98 -12.87 -20.08
C GLU A 307 8.20 -13.43 -20.82
N ASN A 308 9.38 -12.80 -20.70
CA ASN A 308 10.62 -13.30 -21.32
C ASN A 308 11.13 -14.60 -20.68
N PHE A 309 10.64 -14.99 -19.51
CA PHE A 309 11.10 -16.15 -18.74
C PHE A 309 10.08 -17.29 -18.69
N ILE A 310 8.81 -17.04 -19.02
CA ILE A 310 7.76 -18.08 -18.89
C ILE A 310 7.59 -18.94 -20.14
N GLY A 311 8.27 -18.60 -21.26
CA GLY A 311 8.22 -19.37 -22.51
C GLY A 311 6.80 -19.52 -23.04
N ASP A 312 6.38 -20.75 -23.36
CA ASP A 312 5.04 -21.07 -23.90
C ASP A 312 3.96 -21.20 -22.81
N PHE A 313 4.21 -20.73 -21.58
CA PHE A 313 3.24 -20.79 -20.49
C PHE A 313 2.17 -19.70 -20.69
N ASN A 314 0.91 -20.09 -20.81
CA ASN A 314 -0.21 -19.19 -21.03
C ASN A 314 -0.99 -18.94 -19.73
N VAL A 315 -1.24 -17.67 -19.39
CA VAL A 315 -2.06 -17.24 -18.27
C VAL A 315 -3.44 -16.81 -18.77
N ARG A 316 -4.49 -17.54 -18.37
CA ARG A 316 -5.87 -17.23 -18.73
C ARG A 316 -6.64 -16.71 -17.51
N ALA A 317 -7.47 -15.68 -17.74
CA ALA A 317 -8.29 -15.10 -16.71
C ALA A 317 -9.71 -15.69 -16.73
N ASN A 318 -10.37 -15.74 -15.58
CA ASN A 318 -11.81 -15.95 -15.52
C ASN A 318 -12.52 -14.65 -15.91
N GLY A 319 -13.59 -14.73 -16.70
CA GLY A 319 -14.36 -13.56 -17.12
C GLY A 319 -15.78 -13.94 -17.50
N ASP A 320 -16.74 -13.48 -16.73
CA ASP A 320 -18.16 -13.78 -16.91
C ASP A 320 -18.90 -12.62 -17.61
N GLN A 321 -18.31 -11.42 -17.61
CA GLN A 321 -18.89 -10.20 -18.17
C GLN A 321 -17.89 -9.44 -19.06
N PRO A 322 -18.38 -8.58 -19.99
CA PRO A 322 -17.49 -7.79 -20.85
C PRO A 322 -16.47 -6.92 -20.08
N LYS A 323 -16.81 -6.44 -18.89
CA LYS A 323 -15.89 -5.69 -18.02
C LYS A 323 -14.72 -6.56 -17.57
N ASP A 324 -14.97 -7.83 -17.22
CA ASP A 324 -13.93 -8.75 -16.76
C ASP A 324 -12.94 -9.06 -17.89
N ALA A 325 -13.46 -9.26 -19.11
CA ALA A 325 -12.64 -9.48 -20.30
C ALA A 325 -11.76 -8.25 -20.64
N ARG A 326 -12.25 -7.02 -20.40
CA ARG A 326 -11.44 -5.81 -20.57
C ARG A 326 -10.30 -5.77 -19.54
N VAL A 327 -10.61 -6.03 -18.28
CA VAL A 327 -9.60 -6.10 -17.22
C VAL A 327 -8.57 -7.18 -17.53
N ALA A 328 -9.00 -8.38 -17.93
CA ALA A 328 -8.09 -9.46 -18.35
C ALA A 328 -7.15 -9.01 -19.47
N LYS A 329 -7.67 -8.31 -20.48
CA LYS A 329 -6.88 -7.74 -21.57
C LYS A 329 -5.90 -6.66 -21.08
N ASP A 330 -6.33 -5.78 -20.18
CA ASP A 330 -5.49 -4.72 -19.63
C ASP A 330 -4.29 -5.30 -18.83
N PHE A 331 -4.48 -6.48 -18.22
CA PHE A 331 -3.44 -7.26 -17.55
C PHE A 331 -2.69 -8.24 -18.46
N ASN A 332 -2.88 -8.14 -19.78
CA ASN A 332 -2.21 -8.95 -20.78
C ASN A 332 -2.44 -10.47 -20.63
N ALA A 333 -3.63 -10.88 -20.18
CA ALA A 333 -3.98 -12.30 -20.15
C ALA A 333 -4.09 -12.87 -21.58
N ASP A 334 -3.57 -14.09 -21.79
CA ASP A 334 -3.55 -14.77 -23.08
C ASP A 334 -4.95 -15.18 -23.57
N GLY A 335 -5.93 -15.13 -22.69
CA GLY A 335 -7.32 -15.44 -23.04
C GLY A 335 -8.22 -15.60 -21.81
N ILE A 336 -9.47 -15.98 -22.08
CA ILE A 336 -10.43 -16.36 -21.05
C ILE A 336 -10.34 -17.87 -20.81
N GLY A 337 -10.12 -18.25 -19.54
CA GLY A 337 -10.05 -19.65 -19.10
C GLY A 337 -11.41 -20.22 -18.77
N LEU A 338 -12.17 -19.53 -17.91
CA LEU A 338 -13.52 -19.93 -17.52
C LEU A 338 -14.48 -18.76 -17.67
N CYS A 339 -15.60 -19.03 -18.33
CA CYS A 339 -16.75 -18.13 -18.41
C CYS A 339 -17.98 -18.86 -17.87
N ARG A 340 -18.56 -18.37 -16.77
CA ARG A 340 -19.80 -18.89 -16.21
C ARG A 340 -20.96 -18.18 -16.88
N THR A 341 -21.50 -18.79 -17.92
CA THR A 341 -22.59 -18.19 -18.72
C THR A 341 -23.86 -17.98 -17.91
N GLU A 342 -24.07 -18.76 -16.83
CA GLU A 342 -25.18 -18.59 -15.89
C GLU A 342 -25.13 -17.22 -15.17
N HIS A 343 -23.94 -16.63 -14.95
CA HIS A 343 -23.82 -15.30 -14.36
C HIS A 343 -24.33 -14.18 -15.27
N MET A 344 -24.41 -14.42 -16.58
CA MET A 344 -24.98 -13.46 -17.53
C MET A 344 -26.49 -13.26 -17.34
N PHE A 345 -27.16 -14.25 -16.75
CA PHE A 345 -28.61 -14.17 -16.47
C PHE A 345 -28.94 -13.40 -15.19
N PHE A 346 -27.94 -13.18 -14.28
CA PHE A 346 -28.16 -12.44 -13.03
C PHE A 346 -28.11 -10.92 -13.20
N GLU A 347 -27.88 -10.41 -14.42
CA GLU A 347 -27.94 -8.99 -14.72
C GLU A 347 -29.39 -8.46 -14.51
N GLU A 348 -29.54 -7.32 -13.84
CA GLU A 348 -30.86 -6.75 -13.46
C GLU A 348 -31.90 -6.78 -14.59
N LYS A 349 -31.46 -6.50 -15.82
CA LYS A 349 -32.33 -6.47 -16.99
C LYS A 349 -32.76 -7.86 -17.49
N ARG A 350 -32.03 -8.91 -17.13
CA ARG A 350 -32.26 -10.28 -17.65
C ARG A 350 -32.83 -11.20 -16.59
N ILE A 351 -32.59 -10.95 -15.32
CA ILE A 351 -32.99 -11.84 -14.23
C ILE A 351 -34.50 -12.07 -14.18
N MET A 352 -35.30 -11.04 -14.46
CA MET A 352 -36.77 -11.18 -14.47
C MET A 352 -37.22 -12.11 -15.59
N LYS A 353 -36.73 -11.92 -16.80
CA LYS A 353 -37.05 -12.81 -17.95
C LYS A 353 -36.59 -14.24 -17.69
N PHE A 354 -35.41 -14.41 -17.09
CA PHE A 354 -34.91 -15.74 -16.73
C PHE A 354 -35.80 -16.43 -15.69
N ARG A 355 -36.33 -15.69 -14.70
CA ARG A 355 -37.30 -16.20 -13.72
C ARG A 355 -38.63 -16.58 -14.41
N GLU A 356 -39.12 -15.74 -15.28
CA GLU A 356 -40.34 -16.01 -16.09
C GLU A 356 -40.16 -17.29 -16.91
N MET A 357 -39.00 -17.47 -17.54
CA MET A 357 -38.70 -18.69 -18.31
C MET A 357 -38.69 -19.94 -17.43
N ILE A 358 -38.08 -19.87 -16.22
CA ILE A 358 -38.01 -21.01 -15.27
C ILE A 358 -39.42 -21.37 -14.77
N LEU A 359 -40.27 -20.38 -14.50
CA LEU A 359 -41.60 -20.55 -13.95
C LEU A 359 -42.63 -20.91 -14.99
N ALA A 360 -42.32 -20.82 -16.30
CA ALA A 360 -43.21 -21.16 -17.38
C ALA A 360 -43.52 -22.68 -17.36
N GLU A 361 -44.79 -23.03 -17.42
CA GLU A 361 -45.26 -24.43 -17.34
C GLU A 361 -45.16 -25.15 -18.70
N THR A 362 -45.27 -24.38 -19.81
CA THR A 362 -45.29 -24.93 -21.17
C THR A 362 -44.06 -24.52 -21.98
N GLU A 363 -43.72 -25.32 -22.99
CA GLU A 363 -42.61 -24.99 -23.92
C GLU A 363 -42.91 -23.73 -24.74
N GLU A 364 -44.18 -23.50 -25.12
CA GLU A 364 -44.58 -22.30 -25.86
C GLU A 364 -44.37 -21.02 -25.04
N GLU A 365 -44.69 -21.04 -23.75
CA GLU A 365 -44.42 -19.92 -22.83
C GLU A 365 -42.94 -19.66 -22.65
N ARG A 366 -42.13 -20.70 -22.53
CA ARG A 366 -40.65 -20.56 -22.46
C ARG A 366 -40.06 -19.91 -23.70
N ARG A 367 -40.55 -20.34 -24.90
CA ARG A 367 -40.09 -19.78 -26.18
C ARG A 367 -40.48 -18.32 -26.38
N LYS A 368 -41.57 -17.85 -25.75
CA LYS A 368 -42.00 -16.44 -25.83
C LYS A 368 -41.16 -15.52 -24.97
N VAL A 369 -40.56 -16.05 -23.94
CA VAL A 369 -39.71 -15.27 -23.00
C VAL A 369 -38.26 -15.20 -23.52
N LEU A 370 -37.79 -16.18 -24.24
CA LEU A 370 -36.49 -16.21 -24.91
C LEU A 370 -36.48 -15.31 -26.14
#